data_d6836ac47de67efc6ac480775c590ffd
#
_entry.id   d6836ac47de67efc6ac480775c590ffd
#
_cell.length_a   1.000
_cell.length_b   1.000
_cell.length_c   1.000
_cell.angle_alpha   90.00
_cell.angle_beta   90.00
_cell.angle_gamma   90.00
#
_symmetry.space_group_name_H-M   'P 1'
#
loop_
_entity.id
_entity.type
_entity.pdbx_description
1 polymer ?
#
loop_
_entity_poly.entity_id
_entity_poly.type
_entity_poly.pdbx_seq_one_letter_code
_entity_poly.pdbx_strand_id
1 'polypeptide(L)'
;MSDLPENTRLTDLIEVQFKNTRKGYFHNSQNLPLEKGVKVVVEANPGYDLGEVVLTGKLVELQIKKNNIDTSRYEIRQVLRIATEEDLERAKEAHAREQETMIKARQLAKSLGLEMKIGDVEYQGDGSKAIFFYIADGRVDFRQLIKVYAETFRIYQRNRS
;
A
#
# COMPACT_ATOMS: atom_id res chain seq x y z
N MET A 1 -11.96 22.27 -20.48
CA MET A 1 -12.08 20.82 -20.72
C MET A 1 -10.75 20.26 -21.18
N SER A 2 -10.37 19.12 -20.70
CA SER A 2 -9.07 18.56 -21.01
C SER A 2 -9.17 17.60 -22.21
N ASP A 3 -8.24 17.75 -23.16
CA ASP A 3 -8.12 16.85 -24.31
C ASP A 3 -7.13 15.71 -24.04
N LEU A 4 -6.63 15.64 -22.80
CA LEU A 4 -5.69 14.59 -22.40
C LEU A 4 -6.38 13.23 -22.32
N PRO A 5 -5.66 12.15 -22.65
CA PRO A 5 -6.16 10.81 -22.41
C PRO A 5 -6.55 10.63 -20.95
N GLU A 6 -7.55 9.81 -20.69
CA GLU A 6 -8.08 9.62 -19.35
C GLU A 6 -7.03 9.20 -18.34
N ASN A 7 -6.10 8.33 -18.72
CA ASN A 7 -5.04 7.86 -17.87
C ASN A 7 -3.96 8.90 -17.53
N THR A 8 -3.99 10.06 -18.18
CA THR A 8 -3.06 11.17 -17.90
C THR A 8 -3.75 12.36 -17.26
N ARG A 9 -5.06 12.28 -17.01
CA ARG A 9 -5.80 13.36 -16.33
C ARG A 9 -5.39 13.43 -14.88
N LEU A 10 -5.02 14.64 -14.43
CA LEU A 10 -4.70 14.86 -13.02
C LEU A 10 -5.94 15.30 -12.23
N THR A 11 -7.01 15.72 -12.91
CA THR A 11 -8.21 16.26 -12.26
C THR A 11 -9.05 15.23 -11.51
N ASP A 12 -8.95 13.95 -11.88
CA ASP A 12 -9.68 12.88 -11.21
C ASP A 12 -8.84 12.17 -10.15
N LEU A 13 -7.59 12.60 -9.94
CA LEU A 13 -6.73 11.96 -8.96
C LEU A 13 -7.13 12.32 -7.53
N ILE A 14 -7.00 11.33 -6.68
CA ILE A 14 -7.13 11.51 -5.23
C ILE A 14 -5.87 11.01 -4.55
N GLU A 15 -5.57 11.54 -3.38
CA GLU A 15 -4.52 11.02 -2.53
C GLU A 15 -5.16 10.19 -1.44
N VAL A 16 -4.65 8.96 -1.26
CA VAL A 16 -5.15 8.00 -0.28
C VAL A 16 -4.03 7.69 0.69
N GLN A 17 -4.35 7.68 1.97
CA GLN A 17 -3.44 7.29 3.04
C GLN A 17 -3.80 5.91 3.55
N PHE A 18 -2.78 5.07 3.68
CA PHE A 18 -2.91 3.73 4.22
C PHE A 18 -2.43 3.71 5.66
N LYS A 19 -2.50 2.56 6.30
CA LYS A 19 -1.92 2.36 7.61
C LYS A 19 -0.41 2.75 7.57
N ASN A 20 0.13 3.21 8.67
CA ASN A 20 1.53 3.65 8.80
C ASN A 20 1.87 4.89 7.95
N THR A 21 0.88 5.73 7.66
CA THR A 21 1.03 7.00 6.94
C THR A 21 1.51 6.91 5.50
N ARG A 22 1.65 5.71 4.95
CA ARG A 22 1.99 5.52 3.53
C ARG A 22 0.86 6.08 2.67
N LYS A 23 1.21 6.84 1.63
CA LYS A 23 0.24 7.51 0.75
C LYS A 23 0.44 7.09 -0.70
N GLY A 24 -0.62 7.18 -1.48
CA GLY A 24 -0.59 6.93 -2.91
C GLY A 24 -1.62 7.75 -3.64
N TYR A 25 -1.47 7.85 -4.96
CA TYR A 25 -2.40 8.57 -5.84
C TYR A 25 -3.17 7.57 -6.69
N PHE A 26 -4.47 7.84 -6.86
CA PHE A 26 -5.36 6.93 -7.59
C PHE A 26 -6.33 7.73 -8.43
N HIS A 27 -6.76 7.15 -9.55
CA HIS A 27 -7.80 7.74 -10.39
C HIS A 27 -9.18 7.44 -9.83
N ASN A 28 -9.99 8.46 -9.67
CA ASN A 28 -11.41 8.32 -9.39
C ASN A 28 -12.19 8.37 -10.71
N SER A 29 -11.93 7.39 -11.59
CA SER A 29 -12.50 7.37 -12.94
C SER A 29 -14.00 7.13 -12.97
N GLN A 30 -14.56 6.55 -11.90
CA GLN A 30 -16.00 6.33 -11.78
C GLN A 30 -16.75 7.55 -11.24
N ASN A 31 -16.02 8.62 -10.97
CA ASN A 31 -16.58 9.85 -10.42
C ASN A 31 -17.40 9.62 -9.14
N LEU A 32 -16.86 8.81 -8.25
CA LEU A 32 -17.48 8.55 -6.94
C LEU A 32 -17.47 9.82 -6.09
N PRO A 33 -18.45 10.00 -5.19
CA PRO A 33 -18.50 11.17 -4.30
C PRO A 33 -17.48 11.03 -3.17
N LEU A 34 -16.21 11.31 -3.47
CA LEU A 34 -15.11 11.14 -2.53
C LEU A 34 -14.71 12.48 -1.90
N GLU A 35 -14.65 12.47 -0.57
CA GLU A 35 -14.20 13.59 0.23
C GLU A 35 -13.17 13.08 1.24
N LYS A 36 -12.44 14.00 1.84
CA LYS A 36 -11.50 13.68 2.91
C LYS A 36 -12.21 12.87 4.00
N GLY A 37 -11.60 11.76 4.39
CA GLY A 37 -12.12 10.88 5.43
C GLY A 37 -12.88 9.65 4.91
N VAL A 38 -13.26 9.64 3.64
CA VAL A 38 -13.96 8.49 3.05
C VAL A 38 -13.01 7.30 2.91
N LYS A 39 -13.45 6.14 3.36
CA LYS A 39 -12.69 4.89 3.18
C LYS A 39 -12.96 4.34 1.79
N VAL A 40 -11.90 3.98 1.08
CA VAL A 40 -11.98 3.48 -0.29
C VAL A 40 -11.18 2.21 -0.46
N VAL A 41 -11.64 1.39 -1.41
CA VAL A 41 -10.90 0.23 -1.89
C VAL A 41 -10.25 0.62 -3.20
N VAL A 42 -8.94 0.37 -3.30
CA VAL A 42 -8.13 0.73 -4.47
C VAL A 42 -7.47 -0.51 -5.05
N GLU A 43 -7.19 -0.48 -6.36
CA GLU A 43 -6.43 -1.53 -7.00
C GLU A 43 -5.03 -1.65 -6.38
N ALA A 44 -4.55 -2.86 -6.27
CA ALA A 44 -3.18 -3.17 -5.88
C ALA A 44 -2.67 -4.29 -6.79
N ASN A 45 -1.42 -4.68 -6.61
CA ASN A 45 -0.84 -5.79 -7.36
C ASN A 45 -0.05 -6.68 -6.38
N PRO A 46 -0.62 -7.84 -6.00
CA PRO A 46 -1.93 -8.37 -6.38
C PRO A 46 -3.09 -7.77 -5.57
N GLY A 47 -4.32 -8.02 -6.01
CA GLY A 47 -5.53 -7.77 -5.24
C GLY A 47 -5.92 -6.32 -5.06
N TYR A 48 -6.33 -5.97 -3.86
CA TYR A 48 -6.80 -4.62 -3.54
C TYR A 48 -6.41 -4.23 -2.12
N ASP A 49 -6.34 -2.91 -1.90
CA ASP A 49 -6.00 -2.36 -0.59
C ASP A 49 -7.10 -1.42 -0.14
N LEU A 50 -7.11 -1.09 1.13
CA LEU A 50 -8.08 -0.19 1.72
C LEU A 50 -7.35 0.99 2.35
N GLY A 51 -7.82 2.19 2.05
CA GLY A 51 -7.24 3.41 2.60
C GLY A 51 -8.28 4.49 2.81
N GLU A 52 -7.82 5.65 3.20
CA GLU A 52 -8.66 6.80 3.49
C GLU A 52 -8.26 7.96 2.59
N VAL A 53 -9.26 8.61 1.99
CA VAL A 53 -9.04 9.80 1.15
C VAL A 53 -8.52 10.95 2.04
N VAL A 54 -7.40 11.56 1.64
CA VAL A 54 -6.83 12.69 2.37
C VAL A 54 -6.81 13.97 1.56
N LEU A 55 -6.72 13.89 0.23
CA LEU A 55 -6.79 15.05 -0.66
C LEU A 55 -7.57 14.71 -1.92
N THR A 56 -8.27 15.72 -2.45
CA THR A 56 -9.00 15.63 -3.73
C THR A 56 -8.78 16.89 -4.54
N GLY A 57 -9.08 16.82 -5.84
CA GLY A 57 -9.11 17.97 -6.74
C GLY A 57 -7.76 18.63 -6.93
N LYS A 58 -7.78 19.96 -6.98
CA LYS A 58 -6.57 20.75 -7.24
C LYS A 58 -5.50 20.60 -6.19
N LEU A 59 -5.87 20.28 -4.97
CA LEU A 59 -4.90 20.05 -3.89
C LEU A 59 -3.99 18.86 -4.22
N VAL A 60 -4.51 17.86 -4.89
CA VAL A 60 -3.71 16.70 -5.33
C VAL A 60 -2.69 17.13 -6.39
N GLU A 61 -3.12 17.93 -7.37
CA GLU A 61 -2.22 18.45 -8.40
C GLU A 61 -1.08 19.27 -7.80
N LEU A 62 -1.41 20.12 -6.83
CA LEU A 62 -0.42 20.94 -6.13
C LEU A 62 0.58 20.06 -5.37
N GLN A 63 0.10 19.01 -4.73
CA GLN A 63 0.95 18.10 -3.98
C GLN A 63 1.90 17.34 -4.91
N ILE A 64 1.42 16.89 -6.06
CA ILE A 64 2.23 16.21 -7.07
C ILE A 64 3.33 17.13 -7.57
N LYS A 65 3.00 18.38 -7.88
CA LYS A 65 3.98 19.37 -8.34
C LYS A 65 5.00 19.70 -7.26
N LYS A 66 4.54 19.91 -6.04
CA LYS A 66 5.39 20.23 -4.89
C LYS A 66 6.44 19.14 -4.63
N ASN A 67 6.05 17.89 -4.78
CA ASN A 67 6.93 16.74 -4.51
C ASN A 67 7.68 16.25 -5.76
N ASN A 68 7.55 16.96 -6.88
CA ASN A 68 8.21 16.60 -8.15
C ASN A 68 7.94 15.15 -8.58
N ILE A 69 6.70 14.71 -8.39
CA ILE A 69 6.30 13.36 -8.76
C ILE A 69 6.09 13.30 -10.27
N ASP A 70 6.83 12.41 -10.93
CA ASP A 70 6.69 12.18 -12.36
C ASP A 70 5.63 11.12 -12.60
N THR A 71 4.39 11.57 -12.87
CA THR A 71 3.26 10.67 -13.08
C THR A 71 3.37 9.86 -14.36
N SER A 72 4.26 10.24 -15.29
CA SER A 72 4.46 9.45 -16.51
C SER A 72 5.23 8.16 -16.26
N ARG A 73 5.94 8.06 -15.14
CA ARG A 73 6.73 6.88 -14.77
C ARG A 73 5.95 5.87 -13.93
N TYR A 74 4.78 6.25 -13.46
CA TYR A 74 3.98 5.40 -12.58
C TYR A 74 2.72 4.96 -13.29
N GLU A 75 2.36 3.71 -13.10
CA GLU A 75 1.03 3.25 -13.42
C GLU A 75 0.12 3.67 -12.27
N ILE A 76 -0.69 4.71 -12.50
CA ILE A 76 -1.65 5.17 -11.50
C ILE A 76 -2.88 4.27 -11.59
N ARG A 77 -3.15 3.58 -10.50
CA ARG A 77 -4.26 2.64 -10.42
C ARG A 77 -5.57 3.33 -10.07
N GLN A 78 -6.63 2.56 -10.05
CA GLN A 78 -8.00 3.04 -9.92
C GLN A 78 -8.54 2.86 -8.51
N VAL A 79 -9.41 3.78 -8.10
CA VAL A 79 -10.32 3.54 -7.00
C VAL A 79 -11.40 2.58 -7.51
N LEU A 80 -11.62 1.49 -6.79
CA LEU A 80 -12.60 0.48 -7.19
C LEU A 80 -13.99 0.78 -6.65
N ARG A 81 -14.09 1.20 -5.40
CA ARG A 81 -15.36 1.49 -4.73
C ARG A 81 -15.15 2.20 -3.41
N ILE A 82 -16.22 2.80 -2.90
CA ILE A 82 -16.26 3.22 -1.50
C ILE A 82 -16.32 1.94 -0.66
N ALA A 83 -15.53 1.87 0.41
CA ALA A 83 -15.44 0.67 1.21
C ALA A 83 -16.78 0.29 1.85
N THR A 84 -17.14 -0.98 1.74
CA THR A 84 -18.30 -1.56 2.42
C THR A 84 -17.90 -1.98 3.83
N GLU A 85 -18.89 -2.34 4.65
CA GLU A 85 -18.62 -2.88 6.00
C GLU A 85 -17.78 -4.17 5.92
N GLU A 86 -18.04 -4.99 4.91
CA GLU A 86 -17.28 -6.21 4.67
C GLU A 86 -15.81 -5.90 4.32
N ASP A 87 -15.59 -4.88 3.50
CA ASP A 87 -14.22 -4.44 3.16
C ASP A 87 -13.48 -3.97 4.41
N LEU A 88 -14.14 -3.18 5.26
CA LEU A 88 -13.56 -2.68 6.50
C LEU A 88 -13.24 -3.80 7.47
N GLU A 89 -14.11 -4.78 7.61
CA GLU A 89 -13.90 -5.93 8.49
C GLU A 89 -12.72 -6.78 8.01
N ARG A 90 -12.62 -7.01 6.70
CA ARG A 90 -11.51 -7.77 6.12
C ARG A 90 -10.17 -7.08 6.36
N ALA A 91 -10.13 -5.75 6.18
CA ALA A 91 -8.91 -4.98 6.44
C ALA A 91 -8.53 -5.03 7.92
N LYS A 92 -9.52 -4.95 8.80
CA LYS A 92 -9.30 -5.05 10.25
C LYS A 92 -8.70 -6.41 10.62
N GLU A 93 -9.22 -7.49 10.05
CA GLU A 93 -8.69 -8.83 10.27
C GLU A 93 -7.23 -8.96 9.76
N ALA A 94 -6.96 -8.41 8.58
CA ALA A 94 -5.61 -8.43 8.02
C ALA A 94 -4.64 -7.68 8.93
N HIS A 95 -4.99 -6.48 9.36
CA HIS A 95 -4.13 -5.68 10.24
C HIS A 95 -3.98 -6.28 11.63
N ALA A 96 -4.98 -7.01 12.12
CA ALA A 96 -4.89 -7.70 13.41
C ALA A 96 -3.81 -8.78 13.42
N ARG A 97 -3.40 -9.29 12.25
CA ARG A 97 -2.35 -10.30 12.11
C ARG A 97 -0.94 -9.72 12.16
N GLU A 98 -0.79 -8.41 12.08
CA GLU A 98 0.52 -7.77 11.88
C GLU A 98 1.49 -8.00 13.04
N GLN A 99 1.02 -7.87 14.26
CA GLN A 99 1.87 -8.04 15.43
C GLN A 99 2.44 -9.47 15.51
N GLU A 100 1.59 -10.45 15.35
CA GLU A 100 1.98 -11.86 15.37
C GLU A 100 2.93 -12.20 14.23
N THR A 101 2.63 -11.69 13.04
CA THR A 101 3.48 -11.87 11.86
C THR A 101 4.85 -11.25 12.08
N MET A 102 4.91 -10.06 12.69
CA MET A 102 6.18 -9.39 12.98
C MET A 102 7.06 -10.22 13.90
N ILE A 103 6.48 -10.78 14.96
CA ILE A 103 7.20 -11.61 15.91
C ILE A 103 7.77 -12.84 15.21
N LYS A 104 6.95 -13.52 14.43
CA LYS A 104 7.38 -14.70 13.69
C LYS A 104 8.42 -14.38 12.63
N ALA A 105 8.25 -13.25 11.94
CA ALA A 105 9.19 -12.80 10.91
C ALA A 105 10.58 -12.52 11.51
N ARG A 106 10.64 -11.93 12.70
CA ARG A 106 11.89 -11.70 13.40
C ARG A 106 12.59 -13.01 13.77
N GLN A 107 11.85 -14.00 14.24
CA GLN A 107 12.38 -15.31 14.56
C GLN A 107 12.98 -16.01 13.33
N LEU A 108 12.26 -15.94 12.20
CA LEU A 108 12.72 -16.55 10.95
C LEU A 108 13.98 -15.87 10.41
N ALA A 109 14.03 -14.54 10.43
CA ALA A 109 15.21 -13.80 9.98
C ALA A 109 16.43 -14.16 10.84
N LYS A 110 16.26 -14.27 12.15
CA LYS A 110 17.31 -14.66 13.07
C LYS A 110 17.78 -16.08 12.79
N SER A 111 16.86 -17.01 12.55
CA SER A 111 17.20 -18.41 12.28
C SER A 111 17.99 -18.57 10.98
N LEU A 112 17.85 -17.66 10.03
CA LEU A 112 18.62 -17.64 8.80
C LEU A 112 19.96 -16.91 8.94
N GLY A 113 20.27 -16.40 10.13
CA GLY A 113 21.53 -15.71 10.40
C GLY A 113 21.65 -14.34 9.75
N LEU A 114 20.54 -13.70 9.40
CA LEU A 114 20.57 -12.40 8.73
C LEU A 114 20.78 -11.27 9.73
N GLU A 115 21.72 -10.36 9.41
CA GLU A 115 22.02 -9.18 10.22
C GLU A 115 21.05 -8.05 9.90
N MET A 116 19.80 -8.24 10.28
CA MET A 116 18.74 -7.28 10.05
C MET A 116 17.65 -7.47 11.09
N LYS A 117 16.83 -6.46 11.25
CA LYS A 117 15.69 -6.49 12.17
C LYS A 117 14.42 -6.02 11.46
N ILE A 118 13.34 -6.78 11.62
CA ILE A 118 12.02 -6.36 11.15
C ILE A 118 11.50 -5.32 12.14
N GLY A 119 11.28 -4.10 11.66
CA GLY A 119 10.77 -3.00 12.48
C GLY A 119 9.26 -2.90 12.50
N ASP A 120 8.61 -3.30 11.40
CA ASP A 120 7.16 -3.24 11.29
C ASP A 120 6.69 -4.14 10.15
N VAL A 121 5.39 -4.46 10.15
CA VAL A 121 4.71 -5.22 9.09
C VAL A 121 3.38 -4.53 8.79
N GLU A 122 3.10 -4.34 7.51
CA GLU A 122 1.82 -3.78 7.06
C GLU A 122 1.18 -4.77 6.08
N TYR A 123 0.01 -5.32 6.44
CA TYR A 123 -0.77 -6.14 5.52
C TYR A 123 -1.60 -5.26 4.61
N GLN A 124 -1.67 -5.65 3.33
CA GLN A 124 -2.63 -5.10 2.41
C GLN A 124 -4.06 -5.41 2.92
N GLY A 125 -5.01 -4.53 2.64
CA GLY A 125 -6.36 -4.64 3.20
C GLY A 125 -7.10 -5.93 2.86
N ASP A 126 -6.73 -6.60 1.77
CA ASP A 126 -7.30 -7.91 1.41
C ASP A 126 -6.51 -9.08 2.00
N GLY A 127 -5.44 -8.83 2.72
CA GLY A 127 -4.62 -9.85 3.36
C GLY A 127 -3.70 -10.64 2.44
N SER A 128 -3.68 -10.33 1.15
CA SER A 128 -2.91 -11.11 0.16
C SER A 128 -1.44 -10.77 0.08
N LYS A 129 -1.04 -9.62 0.63
CA LYS A 129 0.31 -9.10 0.52
C LYS A 129 0.71 -8.42 1.81
N ALA A 130 1.99 -8.46 2.14
CA ALA A 130 2.51 -7.72 3.29
C ALA A 130 3.78 -6.98 2.91
N ILE A 131 3.96 -5.81 3.50
CA ILE A 131 5.19 -5.04 3.43
C ILE A 131 5.93 -5.26 4.74
N PHE A 132 7.18 -5.69 4.65
CA PHE A 132 8.05 -5.87 5.81
C PHE A 132 9.06 -4.74 5.83
N PHE A 133 8.99 -3.90 6.85
CA PHE A 133 9.92 -2.79 7.04
C PHE A 133 11.08 -3.30 7.89
N TYR A 134 12.28 -3.16 7.37
CA TYR A 134 13.46 -3.69 8.06
C TYR A 134 14.53 -2.61 8.28
N ILE A 135 15.40 -2.86 9.23
CA ILE A 135 16.56 -2.05 9.54
C ILE A 135 17.79 -2.94 9.42
N ALA A 136 18.79 -2.47 8.66
CA ALA A 136 20.05 -3.18 8.50
C ALA A 136 21.17 -2.17 8.26
N ASP A 137 22.38 -2.49 8.75
CA ASP A 137 23.55 -1.62 8.61
C ASP A 137 24.29 -1.83 7.29
N GLY A 138 23.98 -2.90 6.56
CA GLY A 138 24.62 -3.23 5.31
C GLY A 138 23.68 -3.98 4.40
N ARG A 139 24.25 -4.57 3.34
CA ARG A 139 23.49 -5.36 2.40
C ARG A 139 23.03 -6.67 3.03
N VAL A 140 21.80 -7.03 2.77
CA VAL A 140 21.21 -8.30 3.19
C VAL A 140 20.71 -9.05 1.97
N ASP A 141 21.04 -10.34 1.89
CA ASP A 141 20.50 -11.19 0.84
C ASP A 141 19.16 -11.74 1.29
N PHE A 142 18.08 -11.23 0.70
CA PHE A 142 16.72 -11.60 1.07
C PHE A 142 16.14 -12.81 0.34
N ARG A 143 16.88 -13.41 -0.61
CA ARG A 143 16.32 -14.47 -1.48
C ARG A 143 15.66 -15.61 -0.70
N GLN A 144 16.35 -16.11 0.31
CA GLN A 144 15.82 -17.19 1.12
C GLN A 144 14.72 -16.73 2.06
N LEU A 145 14.87 -15.53 2.63
CA LEU A 145 13.88 -14.94 3.52
C LEU A 145 12.54 -14.71 2.80
N ILE A 146 12.59 -14.18 1.57
CA ILE A 146 11.40 -13.97 0.75
C ILE A 146 10.65 -15.28 0.55
N LYS A 147 11.37 -16.32 0.21
CA LYS A 147 10.78 -17.64 -0.01
C LYS A 147 10.14 -18.20 1.27
N VAL A 148 10.85 -18.11 2.39
CA VAL A 148 10.37 -18.59 3.68
C VAL A 148 9.13 -17.81 4.13
N TYR A 149 9.14 -16.48 3.97
CA TYR A 149 8.00 -15.65 4.35
C TYR A 149 6.78 -15.96 3.48
N ALA A 150 6.97 -16.12 2.16
CA ALA A 150 5.86 -16.46 1.28
C ALA A 150 5.19 -17.76 1.68
N GLU A 151 5.98 -18.77 2.02
CA GLU A 151 5.49 -20.07 2.45
C GLU A 151 4.84 -20.03 3.84
N THR A 152 5.49 -19.36 4.79
CA THR A 152 5.03 -19.32 6.18
C THR A 152 3.74 -18.53 6.34
N PHE A 153 3.69 -17.37 5.71
CA PHE A 153 2.56 -16.43 5.87
C PHE A 153 1.53 -16.54 4.74
N ARG A 154 1.83 -17.32 3.69
CA ARG A 154 0.98 -17.53 2.51
C ARG A 154 0.55 -16.21 1.87
N ILE A 155 1.55 -15.36 1.62
CA ILE A 155 1.35 -14.01 1.08
C ILE A 155 2.37 -13.72 -0.01
N TYR A 156 2.04 -12.71 -0.83
CA TYR A 156 3.04 -11.97 -1.57
C TYR A 156 3.66 -10.96 -0.63
N GLN A 157 4.92 -10.62 -0.83
CA GLN A 157 5.61 -9.74 0.09
C GLN A 157 6.44 -8.69 -0.63
N ARG A 158 6.71 -7.63 0.10
CA ARG A 158 7.59 -6.55 -0.32
C ARG A 158 8.43 -6.14 0.88
N ASN A 159 9.76 -6.05 0.68
CA ASN A 159 10.67 -5.60 1.73
C ASN A 159 11.00 -4.13 1.54
N ARG A 160 11.06 -3.38 2.63
CA ARG A 160 11.47 -1.98 2.66
C ARG A 160 12.36 -1.69 3.86
N SER A 161 13.40 -0.92 3.60
CA SER A 161 14.26 -0.41 4.66
C SER A 161 13.79 0.94 5.21
#